data_ac6f2776c05fac414a6f9622af0a82fc
#
_entry.id   ac6f2776c05fac414a6f9622af0a82fc
#
_cell.length_a   1.000
_cell.length_b   1.000
_cell.length_c   1.000
_cell.angle_alpha   90.00
_cell.angle_beta   90.00
_cell.angle_gamma   90.00
#
_symmetry.space_group_name_H-M   'P 1'
#
loop_
_entity.id
_entity.type
_entity.pdbx_description
1 polymer ?
#
loop_
_entity_poly.entity_id
_entity_poly.type
_entity_poly.pdbx_seq_one_letter_code
_entity_poly.pdbx_strand_id
1 'polypeptide(L)'
;MMLVPMSVKAQTDTLVWRIKSMRCEDCAHKVNNALRKDAGVEGLSFNLERRTVTVAYDRMKTCPDSLIQKLRGTRYKPTAYSPTDTIMRGMGLQMADMHCQNCANRIMKRLGTMEGVDSIAPHVDKHYVFFRYDANRTDKATIREVLGGMGFTPVNYYTSKDISFAYFNIPEEAVNDETVETALAIDGVDDANVNRRQKSLAITYVNTETSEERLQQALLEEGIKAVKPAPHVCKEGNAVKNE
;
A
#
# COMPACT_ATOMS: atom_id res chain seq x y z
N MET A 1 43.89 30.78 31.27
CA MET A 1 42.43 30.58 31.26
C MET A 1 42.15 29.49 30.22
N MET A 2 42.04 28.22 30.65
CA MET A 2 41.79 27.09 29.77
C MET A 2 40.28 27.00 29.50
N LEU A 3 39.89 27.23 28.25
CA LEU A 3 38.55 26.96 27.77
C LEU A 3 38.38 25.45 27.62
N VAL A 4 37.66 24.82 28.53
CA VAL A 4 37.23 23.41 28.36
C VAL A 4 36.13 23.40 27.30
N PRO A 5 36.30 22.67 26.20
CA PRO A 5 35.24 22.53 25.21
C PRO A 5 34.08 21.74 25.85
N MET A 6 32.95 22.39 26.11
CA MET A 6 31.72 21.70 26.42
C MET A 6 31.31 20.87 25.24
N SER A 7 31.51 19.54 25.33
CA SER A 7 30.97 18.57 24.37
C SER A 7 29.46 18.56 24.52
N VAL A 8 28.75 19.26 23.63
CA VAL A 8 27.31 19.18 23.53
C VAL A 8 26.97 17.78 23.02
N LYS A 9 26.50 16.91 23.91
CA LYS A 9 25.97 15.61 23.51
C LYS A 9 24.78 15.84 22.60
N ALA A 10 24.83 15.30 21.37
CA ALA A 10 23.68 15.22 20.48
C ALA A 10 22.52 14.55 21.23
N GLN A 11 21.36 15.18 21.24
CA GLN A 11 20.16 14.67 21.91
C GLN A 11 19.22 14.12 20.84
N THR A 12 19.51 12.87 20.41
CA THR A 12 18.72 12.17 19.41
C THR A 12 17.33 11.84 19.93
N ASP A 13 16.33 12.19 19.17
CA ASP A 13 14.94 11.79 19.37
C ASP A 13 14.43 11.03 18.15
N THR A 14 13.33 10.30 18.32
CA THR A 14 12.77 9.48 17.25
C THR A 14 11.27 9.71 17.16
N LEU A 15 10.79 9.91 15.94
CA LEU A 15 9.36 10.01 15.66
C LEU A 15 8.99 9.06 14.51
N VAL A 16 7.73 8.64 14.48
CA VAL A 16 7.19 7.81 13.40
C VAL A 16 5.99 8.52 12.79
N TRP A 17 6.04 8.70 11.47
CA TRP A 17 4.94 9.24 10.70
C TRP A 17 4.37 8.20 9.74
N ARG A 18 3.07 8.23 9.54
CA ARG A 18 2.39 7.58 8.44
C ARG A 18 2.25 8.55 7.28
N ILE A 19 2.65 8.11 6.08
CA ILE A 19 2.53 8.87 4.83
C ILE A 19 1.75 8.01 3.84
N LYS A 20 0.42 8.18 3.80
CA LYS A 20 -0.50 7.34 3.01
C LYS A 20 -0.13 7.26 1.51
N SER A 21 0.45 8.31 0.96
CA SER A 21 0.90 8.39 -0.44
C SER A 21 2.25 7.72 -0.73
N MET A 22 2.95 7.20 0.30
CA MET A 22 4.23 6.52 0.15
C MET A 22 4.00 5.02 -0.08
N ARG A 23 3.90 4.59 -1.35
CA ARG A 23 3.49 3.23 -1.72
C ARG A 23 4.59 2.37 -2.32
N CYS A 24 5.68 2.97 -2.76
CA CYS A 24 6.75 2.31 -3.47
C CYS A 24 8.10 2.87 -3.04
N GLU A 25 9.18 2.20 -3.43
CA GLU A 25 10.55 2.61 -3.13
C GLU A 25 10.87 4.00 -3.66
N ASP A 26 10.42 4.35 -4.87
CA ASP A 26 10.60 5.70 -5.43
C ASP A 26 9.92 6.78 -4.57
N CYS A 27 8.76 6.45 -3.98
CA CYS A 27 8.09 7.33 -3.05
C CYS A 27 8.91 7.52 -1.78
N ALA A 28 9.46 6.43 -1.22
CA ALA A 28 10.33 6.48 -0.06
C ALA A 28 11.61 7.26 -0.36
N HIS A 29 12.23 7.09 -1.53
CA HIS A 29 13.38 7.87 -1.98
C HIS A 29 13.09 9.38 -2.04
N LYS A 30 11.91 9.77 -2.55
CA LYS A 30 11.51 11.19 -2.60
C LYS A 30 11.32 11.78 -1.21
N VAL A 31 10.72 11.03 -0.28
CA VAL A 31 10.60 11.44 1.12
C VAL A 31 11.96 11.52 1.79
N ASN A 32 12.82 10.51 1.58
CA ASN A 32 14.20 10.51 2.08
C ASN A 32 14.97 11.75 1.62
N ASN A 33 14.94 12.04 0.32
CA ASN A 33 15.64 13.18 -0.25
C ASN A 33 15.12 14.54 0.25
N ALA A 34 13.83 14.62 0.59
CA ALA A 34 13.26 15.82 1.17
C ALA A 34 13.69 16.02 2.63
N LEU A 35 13.62 14.97 3.45
CA LEU A 35 13.95 15.03 4.87
C LEU A 35 15.45 15.17 5.12
N ARG A 36 16.31 14.52 4.32
CA ARG A 36 17.77 14.61 4.41
C ARG A 36 18.33 16.02 4.13
N LYS A 37 17.52 16.94 3.60
CA LYS A 37 17.90 18.36 3.47
C LYS A 37 17.97 19.08 4.81
N ASP A 38 17.47 18.50 5.88
CA ASP A 38 17.56 19.02 7.21
C ASP A 38 18.81 18.44 7.91
N ALA A 39 19.72 19.32 8.33
CA ALA A 39 20.99 18.93 8.96
C ALA A 39 20.81 18.26 10.33
N GLY A 40 19.62 18.36 10.93
CA GLY A 40 19.29 17.67 12.17
C GLY A 40 18.82 16.23 11.98
N VAL A 41 18.59 15.76 10.76
CA VAL A 41 18.18 14.37 10.48
C VAL A 41 19.39 13.45 10.51
N GLU A 42 19.40 12.52 11.47
CA GLU A 42 20.47 11.55 11.68
C GLU A 42 20.19 10.22 10.99
N GLY A 43 18.93 9.75 11.01
CA GLY A 43 18.53 8.48 10.43
C GLY A 43 17.11 8.48 9.89
N LEU A 44 16.90 7.68 8.84
CA LEU A 44 15.58 7.44 8.24
C LEU A 44 15.43 5.95 7.98
N SER A 45 14.30 5.39 8.40
CA SER A 45 13.89 4.02 8.10
C SER A 45 12.46 4.02 7.57
N PHE A 46 12.20 3.19 6.55
CA PHE A 46 10.93 3.16 5.83
C PHE A 46 10.30 1.77 5.92
N ASN A 47 8.99 1.74 6.18
CA ASN A 47 8.19 0.53 6.05
C ASN A 47 7.08 0.81 5.02
N LEU A 48 7.19 0.16 3.85
CA LEU A 48 6.26 0.39 2.74
C LEU A 48 4.90 -0.29 2.97
N GLU A 49 4.85 -1.39 3.72
CA GLU A 49 3.57 -2.04 4.05
C GLU A 49 2.72 -1.17 4.97
N ARG A 50 3.32 -0.61 6.01
CA ARG A 50 2.66 0.35 6.92
C ARG A 50 2.61 1.76 6.37
N ARG A 51 3.40 2.03 5.31
CA ARG A 51 3.60 3.39 4.77
C ARG A 51 4.12 4.36 5.82
N THR A 52 5.03 3.90 6.66
CA THR A 52 5.62 4.69 7.72
C THR A 52 7.07 5.05 7.44
N VAL A 53 7.46 6.20 7.94
CA VAL A 53 8.86 6.63 8.06
C VAL A 53 9.19 6.87 9.51
N THR A 54 10.27 6.25 9.97
CA THR A 54 10.88 6.52 11.27
C THR A 54 12.00 7.53 11.05
N VAL A 55 11.96 8.64 11.77
CA VAL A 55 12.95 9.73 11.67
C VAL A 55 13.69 9.85 13.00
N ALA A 56 14.98 9.58 12.98
CA ALA A 56 15.89 9.91 14.07
C ALA A 56 16.51 11.28 13.82
N TYR A 57 16.43 12.19 14.76
CA TYR A 57 16.87 13.58 14.61
C TYR A 57 17.47 14.16 15.88
N ASP A 58 18.39 15.10 15.73
CA ASP A 58 18.99 15.87 16.80
C ASP A 58 18.04 17.02 17.20
N ARG A 59 17.47 16.94 18.40
CA ARG A 59 16.55 17.95 18.96
C ARG A 59 17.16 19.34 19.10
N MET A 60 18.47 19.42 19.13
CA MET A 60 19.18 20.71 19.23
C MET A 60 19.30 21.40 17.87
N LYS A 61 19.10 20.66 16.75
CA LYS A 61 19.26 21.18 15.38
C LYS A 61 17.95 21.30 14.63
N THR A 62 16.96 20.46 14.94
CA THR A 62 15.68 20.47 14.23
C THR A 62 14.53 20.05 15.14
N CYS A 63 13.31 20.21 14.66
CA CYS A 63 12.09 19.79 15.34
C CYS A 63 11.08 19.20 14.34
N PRO A 64 10.05 18.47 14.81
CA PRO A 64 9.03 17.86 13.94
C PRO A 64 8.41 18.85 12.95
N ASP A 65 8.10 20.07 13.37
CA ASP A 65 7.50 21.09 12.50
C ASP A 65 8.43 21.52 11.36
N SER A 66 9.73 21.67 11.63
CA SER A 66 10.74 21.95 10.61
C SER A 66 10.82 20.82 9.58
N LEU A 67 10.77 19.57 10.04
CA LEU A 67 10.79 18.40 9.18
C LEU A 67 9.51 18.29 8.31
N ILE A 68 8.33 18.62 8.87
CA ILE A 68 7.08 18.71 8.11
C ILE A 68 7.19 19.77 7.01
N GLN A 69 7.84 20.90 7.28
CA GLN A 69 8.06 21.95 6.27
C GLN A 69 8.87 21.45 5.07
N LYS A 70 9.81 20.49 5.26
CA LYS A 70 10.57 19.89 4.15
C LYS A 70 9.71 19.08 3.19
N LEU A 71 8.56 18.60 3.66
CA LEU A 71 7.59 17.86 2.85
C LEU A 71 6.50 18.77 2.26
N ARG A 72 6.48 20.06 2.65
CA ARG A 72 5.50 21.03 2.14
C ARG A 72 5.64 21.21 0.62
N GLY A 73 4.51 21.30 -0.09
CA GLY A 73 4.48 21.38 -1.55
C GLY A 73 4.63 20.02 -2.25
N THR A 74 4.92 18.96 -1.51
CA THR A 74 4.88 17.60 -2.04
C THR A 74 3.53 16.96 -1.77
N ARG A 75 3.28 15.80 -2.41
CA ARG A 75 2.10 14.97 -2.09
C ARG A 75 2.25 14.16 -0.79
N TYR A 76 3.44 14.15 -0.19
CA TYR A 76 3.76 13.33 0.98
C TYR A 76 3.41 14.09 2.26
N LYS A 77 2.17 13.89 2.72
CA LYS A 77 1.67 14.52 3.94
C LYS A 77 1.87 13.56 5.13
N PRO A 78 2.74 13.89 6.09
CA PRO A 78 2.91 13.07 7.27
C PRO A 78 1.71 13.25 8.21
N THR A 79 1.27 12.16 8.79
CA THR A 79 0.28 12.10 9.87
C THR A 79 0.87 11.32 11.03
N ALA A 80 0.34 11.53 12.23
CA ALA A 80 0.74 10.71 13.38
C ALA A 80 0.49 9.23 13.07
N TYR A 81 1.44 8.39 13.44
CA TYR A 81 1.29 6.95 13.34
C TYR A 81 0.85 6.39 14.69
N SER A 82 -0.13 5.50 14.68
CA SER A 82 -0.53 4.71 15.83
C SER A 82 -0.34 3.22 15.53
N PRO A 83 0.38 2.47 16.38
CA PRO A 83 0.50 1.02 16.21
C PRO A 83 -0.82 0.27 16.46
N THR A 84 -1.83 0.94 17.02
CA THR A 84 -3.18 0.38 17.26
C THR A 84 -4.11 0.55 16.08
N ASP A 85 -3.74 1.38 15.09
CA ASP A 85 -4.52 1.54 13.85
C ASP A 85 -4.52 0.25 13.05
N THR A 86 -5.63 -0.03 12.38
CA THR A 86 -5.71 -1.13 11.41
C THR A 86 -5.23 -0.65 10.04
N ILE A 87 -4.25 -1.34 9.48
CA ILE A 87 -3.73 -1.06 8.13
C ILE A 87 -3.90 -2.32 7.28
N MET A 88 -5.06 -2.43 6.64
CA MET A 88 -5.36 -3.60 5.81
C MET A 88 -4.51 -3.63 4.54
N ARG A 89 -4.01 -4.84 4.22
CA ARG A 89 -3.25 -5.15 3.00
C ARG A 89 -3.69 -6.47 2.42
N GLY A 90 -3.66 -6.55 1.10
CA GLY A 90 -3.83 -7.78 0.35
C GLY A 90 -2.50 -8.32 -0.15
N MET A 91 -2.40 -9.63 -0.30
CA MET A 91 -1.25 -10.31 -0.87
C MET A 91 -1.68 -11.63 -1.50
N GLY A 92 -1.36 -11.84 -2.78
CA GLY A 92 -1.44 -13.16 -3.41
C GLY A 92 -0.09 -13.84 -3.41
N LEU A 93 -0.07 -15.10 -3.06
CA LEU A 93 1.12 -15.95 -3.12
C LEU A 93 0.83 -17.18 -3.96
N GLN A 94 1.61 -17.39 -5.00
CA GLN A 94 1.61 -18.64 -5.72
C GLN A 94 2.40 -19.69 -4.94
N MET A 95 1.84 -20.89 -4.85
CA MET A 95 2.44 -22.02 -4.14
C MET A 95 2.38 -23.26 -5.00
N ALA A 96 3.53 -23.61 -5.62
CA ALA A 96 3.65 -24.79 -6.48
C ALA A 96 3.30 -26.09 -5.72
N ASP A 97 3.50 -26.09 -4.41
CA ASP A 97 3.31 -27.28 -3.53
C ASP A 97 1.85 -27.45 -3.05
N MET A 98 0.94 -26.55 -3.40
CA MET A 98 -0.47 -26.64 -3.02
C MET A 98 -1.28 -27.35 -4.12
N HIS A 99 -1.34 -28.69 -4.06
CA HIS A 99 -1.97 -29.52 -5.10
C HIS A 99 -3.35 -30.04 -4.75
N CYS A 100 -3.81 -29.87 -3.51
CA CYS A 100 -5.06 -30.48 -3.05
C CYS A 100 -5.74 -29.66 -1.94
N GLN A 101 -7.03 -29.96 -1.73
CA GLN A 101 -7.83 -29.31 -0.69
C GLN A 101 -7.23 -29.49 0.72
N ASN A 102 -6.55 -30.62 0.99
CA ASN A 102 -5.90 -30.82 2.29
C ASN A 102 -4.74 -29.84 2.51
N CYS A 103 -4.00 -29.50 1.46
CA CYS A 103 -2.96 -28.48 1.53
C CYS A 103 -3.58 -27.12 1.87
N ALA A 104 -4.64 -26.74 1.18
CA ALA A 104 -5.39 -25.51 1.45
C ALA A 104 -5.93 -25.46 2.89
N ASN A 105 -6.51 -26.55 3.36
CA ASN A 105 -7.04 -26.65 4.72
C ASN A 105 -5.94 -26.52 5.79
N ARG A 106 -4.75 -27.08 5.54
CA ARG A 106 -3.59 -26.89 6.44
C ARG A 106 -3.18 -25.42 6.54
N ILE A 107 -3.12 -24.72 5.40
CA ILE A 107 -2.80 -23.30 5.34
C ILE A 107 -3.85 -22.48 6.10
N MET A 108 -5.13 -22.68 5.80
CA MET A 108 -6.22 -21.97 6.48
C MET A 108 -6.21 -22.21 7.99
N LYS A 109 -6.01 -23.46 8.43
CA LYS A 109 -5.95 -23.81 9.85
C LYS A 109 -4.79 -23.12 10.57
N ARG A 110 -3.60 -23.07 9.95
CA ARG A 110 -2.40 -22.53 10.59
C ARG A 110 -2.38 -21.01 10.59
N LEU A 111 -2.68 -20.39 9.46
CA LEU A 111 -2.64 -18.94 9.32
C LEU A 111 -3.90 -18.26 9.83
N GLY A 112 -5.06 -18.92 9.83
CA GLY A 112 -6.29 -18.38 10.39
C GLY A 112 -6.27 -18.16 11.91
N THR A 113 -5.28 -18.74 12.61
CA THR A 113 -5.03 -18.47 14.04
C THR A 113 -3.92 -17.46 14.27
N MET A 114 -3.35 -16.91 13.21
CA MET A 114 -2.24 -15.96 13.29
C MET A 114 -2.78 -14.56 13.52
N GLU A 115 -2.22 -13.87 14.51
CA GLU A 115 -2.59 -12.49 14.79
C GLU A 115 -2.32 -11.61 13.57
N GLY A 116 -3.29 -10.77 13.22
CA GLY A 116 -3.20 -9.85 12.09
C GLY A 116 -3.63 -10.44 10.74
N VAL A 117 -3.84 -11.73 10.61
CA VAL A 117 -4.45 -12.33 9.41
C VAL A 117 -5.97 -12.21 9.53
N ASP A 118 -6.58 -11.52 8.57
CA ASP A 118 -8.02 -11.27 8.54
C ASP A 118 -8.78 -12.32 7.72
N SER A 119 -8.30 -12.59 6.50
CA SER A 119 -8.92 -13.59 5.63
C SER A 119 -7.91 -14.34 4.77
N ILE A 120 -8.28 -15.55 4.37
CA ILE A 120 -7.47 -16.46 3.56
C ILE A 120 -8.36 -17.09 2.52
N ALA A 121 -8.07 -16.87 1.23
CA ALA A 121 -8.80 -17.45 0.11
C ALA A 121 -7.87 -18.34 -0.74
N PRO A 122 -7.88 -19.67 -0.55
CA PRO A 122 -7.08 -20.59 -1.32
C PRO A 122 -7.77 -20.95 -2.65
N HIS A 123 -7.00 -20.95 -3.74
CA HIS A 123 -7.39 -21.39 -5.07
C HIS A 123 -6.52 -22.57 -5.50
N VAL A 124 -6.95 -23.76 -5.16
CA VAL A 124 -6.19 -25.01 -5.36
C VAL A 124 -5.93 -25.28 -6.83
N ASP A 125 -6.92 -25.05 -7.68
CA ASP A 125 -6.85 -25.21 -9.13
C ASP A 125 -5.83 -24.30 -9.82
N LYS A 126 -5.51 -23.17 -9.17
CA LYS A 126 -4.57 -22.16 -9.65
C LYS A 126 -3.26 -22.13 -8.86
N HIS A 127 -3.12 -22.99 -7.89
CA HIS A 127 -1.92 -23.07 -7.02
C HIS A 127 -1.56 -21.74 -6.35
N TYR A 128 -2.55 -20.92 -5.94
CA TYR A 128 -2.27 -19.72 -5.19
C TYR A 128 -3.24 -19.51 -4.02
N VAL A 129 -2.83 -18.67 -3.06
CA VAL A 129 -3.64 -18.23 -1.94
C VAL A 129 -3.60 -16.72 -1.87
N PHE A 130 -4.77 -16.11 -1.74
CA PHE A 130 -4.90 -14.70 -1.42
C PHE A 130 -5.05 -14.54 0.10
N PHE A 131 -4.33 -13.58 0.66
CA PHE A 131 -4.35 -13.21 2.07
C PHE A 131 -4.74 -11.75 2.23
N ARG A 132 -5.56 -11.49 3.23
CA ARG A 132 -5.81 -10.16 3.73
C ARG A 132 -5.33 -10.07 5.17
N TYR A 133 -4.60 -9.04 5.51
CA TYR A 133 -3.95 -8.92 6.81
C TYR A 133 -3.78 -7.47 7.25
N ASP A 134 -3.66 -7.27 8.57
CA ASP A 134 -3.34 -5.98 9.19
C ASP A 134 -1.81 -5.83 9.27
N ALA A 135 -1.26 -4.89 8.51
CA ALA A 135 0.17 -4.62 8.43
C ALA A 135 0.78 -4.09 9.75
N ASN A 136 -0.04 -3.67 10.72
CA ASN A 136 0.43 -3.31 12.06
C ASN A 136 0.63 -4.53 12.98
N ARG A 137 0.03 -5.67 12.65
CA ARG A 137 0.08 -6.89 13.48
C ARG A 137 0.94 -7.99 12.87
N THR A 138 0.96 -8.07 11.55
CA THR A 138 1.80 -9.02 10.81
C THR A 138 2.32 -8.38 9.53
N ASP A 139 3.14 -9.09 8.77
CA ASP A 139 3.68 -8.64 7.51
C ASP A 139 3.88 -9.81 6.53
N LYS A 140 4.16 -9.45 5.27
CA LYS A 140 4.39 -10.43 4.18
C LYS A 140 5.51 -11.40 4.51
N ALA A 141 6.57 -10.93 5.14
CA ALA A 141 7.74 -11.75 5.46
C ALA A 141 7.36 -12.83 6.48
N THR A 142 6.67 -12.44 7.54
CA THR A 142 6.20 -13.36 8.59
C THR A 142 5.22 -14.41 8.05
N ILE A 143 4.27 -14.01 7.20
CA ILE A 143 3.32 -14.96 6.57
C ILE A 143 4.11 -15.97 5.69
N ARG A 144 5.07 -15.50 4.90
CA ARG A 144 5.92 -16.36 4.05
C ARG A 144 6.78 -17.32 4.87
N GLU A 145 7.34 -16.85 5.98
CA GLU A 145 8.13 -17.68 6.90
C GLU A 145 7.29 -18.82 7.49
N VAL A 146 6.06 -18.51 7.95
CA VAL A 146 5.14 -19.53 8.47
C VAL A 146 4.80 -20.55 7.39
N LEU A 147 4.52 -20.13 6.16
CA LEU A 147 4.28 -21.03 5.03
C LEU A 147 5.50 -21.89 4.71
N GLY A 148 6.69 -21.31 4.71
CA GLY A 148 7.95 -22.04 4.54
C GLY A 148 8.17 -23.10 5.60
N GLY A 149 7.90 -22.77 6.87
CA GLY A 149 7.96 -23.71 7.99
C GLY A 149 6.93 -24.87 7.90
N MET A 150 5.86 -24.70 7.11
CA MET A 150 4.90 -25.76 6.80
C MET A 150 5.30 -26.63 5.60
N GLY A 151 6.41 -26.32 4.94
CA GLY A 151 6.89 -27.00 3.75
C GLY A 151 6.31 -26.47 2.43
N PHE A 152 5.74 -25.26 2.42
CA PHE A 152 5.33 -24.57 1.20
C PHE A 152 6.42 -23.61 0.72
N THR A 153 6.49 -23.39 -0.60
CA THR A 153 7.42 -22.46 -1.24
C THR A 153 6.65 -21.29 -1.85
N PRO A 154 6.31 -20.25 -1.06
CA PRO A 154 5.49 -19.15 -1.55
C PRO A 154 6.29 -18.23 -2.46
N VAL A 155 5.73 -17.91 -3.63
CA VAL A 155 6.25 -16.95 -4.58
C VAL A 155 5.27 -15.77 -4.68
N ASN A 156 5.77 -14.56 -4.58
CA ASN A 156 4.96 -13.36 -4.76
C ASN A 156 4.75 -13.12 -6.26
N TYR A 157 3.73 -13.78 -6.82
CA TYR A 157 3.54 -13.85 -8.27
C TYR A 157 2.06 -14.03 -8.62
N TYR A 158 1.61 -13.25 -9.62
CA TYR A 158 0.35 -13.47 -10.32
C TYR A 158 0.62 -13.71 -11.78
N THR A 159 -0.16 -14.56 -12.43
CA THR A 159 -0.15 -14.62 -13.90
C THR A 159 -0.89 -13.40 -14.45
N SER A 160 -0.48 -12.90 -15.60
CA SER A 160 -1.13 -11.74 -16.24
C SER A 160 -2.63 -11.94 -16.49
N LYS A 161 -3.08 -13.20 -16.63
CA LYS A 161 -4.51 -13.54 -16.78
C LYS A 161 -5.31 -13.49 -15.47
N ASP A 162 -4.65 -13.50 -14.33
CA ASP A 162 -5.30 -13.43 -13.02
C ASP A 162 -5.43 -11.98 -12.53
N ILE A 163 -4.75 -11.04 -13.19
CA ILE A 163 -4.78 -9.61 -12.86
C ILE A 163 -5.67 -8.88 -13.87
N SER A 164 -6.53 -8.05 -13.35
CA SER A 164 -7.38 -7.14 -14.11
C SER A 164 -7.26 -5.72 -13.60
N PHE A 165 -7.70 -4.76 -14.42
CA PHE A 165 -7.64 -3.34 -14.12
C PHE A 165 -9.04 -2.75 -14.21
N ALA A 166 -9.42 -1.99 -13.20
CA ALA A 166 -10.64 -1.21 -13.17
C ALA A 166 -10.31 0.28 -13.11
N TYR A 167 -11.08 1.09 -13.83
CA TYR A 167 -10.96 2.53 -13.83
C TYR A 167 -12.31 3.15 -13.53
N PHE A 168 -12.34 4.04 -12.54
CA PHE A 168 -13.55 4.74 -12.13
C PHE A 168 -13.32 6.25 -12.13
N ASN A 169 -14.27 7.01 -12.65
CA ASN A 169 -14.36 8.43 -12.35
C ASN A 169 -14.86 8.58 -10.92
N ILE A 170 -14.25 9.44 -10.14
CA ILE A 170 -14.59 9.73 -8.76
C ILE A 170 -14.81 11.23 -8.57
N PRO A 171 -15.69 11.65 -7.63
CA PRO A 171 -15.90 13.04 -7.35
C PRO A 171 -14.66 13.70 -6.73
N GLU A 172 -14.57 15.03 -6.81
CA GLU A 172 -13.37 15.77 -6.41
C GLU A 172 -13.01 15.58 -4.94
N GLU A 173 -13.99 15.50 -4.07
CA GLU A 173 -13.83 15.23 -2.64
C GLU A 173 -13.20 13.85 -2.35
N ALA A 174 -13.40 12.87 -3.25
CA ALA A 174 -12.81 11.55 -3.15
C ALA A 174 -11.39 11.46 -3.76
N VAL A 175 -10.86 12.55 -4.32
CA VAL A 175 -9.51 12.57 -4.92
C VAL A 175 -8.45 12.76 -3.84
N ASN A 176 -8.31 11.78 -2.97
CA ASN A 176 -7.42 11.82 -1.80
C ASN A 176 -6.78 10.46 -1.51
N ASP A 177 -5.85 10.44 -0.54
CA ASP A 177 -5.14 9.22 -0.15
C ASP A 177 -6.03 8.28 0.70
N GLU A 178 -7.10 8.77 1.31
CA GLU A 178 -8.07 7.98 2.07
C GLU A 178 -8.86 7.06 1.15
N THR A 179 -9.30 7.56 -0.02
CA THR A 179 -9.94 6.75 -1.06
C THR A 179 -9.03 5.59 -1.51
N VAL A 180 -7.73 5.82 -1.58
CA VAL A 180 -6.78 4.74 -1.91
C VAL A 180 -6.69 3.71 -0.79
N GLU A 181 -6.65 4.14 0.48
CA GLU A 181 -6.63 3.21 1.62
C GLU A 181 -7.93 2.39 1.67
N THR A 182 -9.07 3.03 1.43
CA THR A 182 -10.38 2.36 1.32
C THR A 182 -10.37 1.31 0.21
N ALA A 183 -9.92 1.68 -0.99
CA ALA A 183 -9.83 0.74 -2.10
C ALA A 183 -8.90 -0.44 -1.80
N LEU A 184 -7.74 -0.20 -1.16
CA LEU A 184 -6.81 -1.26 -0.77
C LEU A 184 -7.35 -2.18 0.35
N ALA A 185 -8.37 -1.76 1.07
CA ALA A 185 -9.03 -2.58 2.09
C ALA A 185 -10.08 -3.54 1.48
N ILE A 186 -10.44 -3.39 0.20
CA ILE A 186 -11.40 -4.27 -0.47
C ILE A 186 -10.72 -5.59 -0.83
N ASP A 187 -11.44 -6.69 -0.61
CA ASP A 187 -10.95 -8.03 -0.95
C ASP A 187 -10.61 -8.16 -2.44
N GLY A 188 -9.47 -8.76 -2.72
CA GLY A 188 -8.97 -8.97 -4.07
C GLY A 188 -8.25 -7.76 -4.70
N VAL A 189 -8.18 -6.62 -4.03
CA VAL A 189 -7.42 -5.46 -4.52
C VAL A 189 -5.93 -5.64 -4.23
N ASP A 190 -5.12 -5.61 -5.28
CA ASP A 190 -3.66 -5.68 -5.21
C ASP A 190 -3.02 -4.29 -5.09
N ASP A 191 -3.48 -3.35 -5.92
CA ASP A 191 -3.02 -1.94 -5.87
C ASP A 191 -4.14 -0.98 -6.24
N ALA A 192 -4.04 0.26 -5.75
CA ALA A 192 -4.96 1.34 -6.07
C ALA A 192 -4.22 2.68 -6.19
N ASN A 193 -4.63 3.49 -7.15
CA ASN A 193 -4.03 4.79 -7.40
C ASN A 193 -5.07 5.83 -7.84
N VAL A 194 -5.01 7.04 -7.25
CA VAL A 194 -5.84 8.17 -7.63
C VAL A 194 -5.09 9.10 -8.56
N ASN A 195 -5.65 9.33 -9.74
CA ASN A 195 -5.19 10.36 -10.66
C ASN A 195 -5.92 11.67 -10.38
N ARG A 196 -5.20 12.64 -9.80
CA ARG A 196 -5.79 13.93 -9.39
C ARG A 196 -6.22 14.81 -10.57
N ARG A 197 -5.54 14.71 -11.72
CA ARG A 197 -5.88 15.52 -12.91
C ARG A 197 -7.14 15.00 -13.59
N GLN A 198 -7.29 13.70 -13.66
CA GLN A 198 -8.42 13.04 -14.33
C GLN A 198 -9.58 12.75 -13.37
N LYS A 199 -9.43 13.03 -12.08
CA LYS A 199 -10.41 12.68 -11.03
C LYS A 199 -10.84 11.21 -11.16
N SER A 200 -9.86 10.33 -11.27
CA SER A 200 -10.09 8.90 -11.48
C SER A 200 -9.33 8.04 -10.49
N LEU A 201 -9.91 6.90 -10.16
CA LEU A 201 -9.34 5.84 -9.35
C LEU A 201 -9.03 4.66 -10.27
N ALA A 202 -7.76 4.27 -10.33
CA ALA A 202 -7.30 3.08 -10.99
C ALA A 202 -7.06 1.99 -9.93
N ILE A 203 -7.62 0.81 -10.15
CA ILE A 203 -7.49 -0.34 -9.25
C ILE A 203 -6.93 -1.52 -10.04
N THR A 204 -5.87 -2.13 -9.52
CA THR A 204 -5.38 -3.43 -9.95
C THR A 204 -5.96 -4.48 -9.00
N TYR A 205 -6.58 -5.50 -9.53
CA TYR A 205 -7.27 -6.52 -8.72
C TYR A 205 -7.09 -7.93 -9.29
N VAL A 206 -7.24 -8.91 -8.40
CA VAL A 206 -7.21 -10.33 -8.74
C VAL A 206 -8.62 -10.75 -9.17
N ASN A 207 -8.78 -11.07 -10.45
CA ASN A 207 -10.11 -11.31 -11.06
C ASN A 207 -10.82 -12.58 -10.56
N THR A 208 -10.13 -13.43 -9.82
CA THR A 208 -10.70 -14.59 -9.15
C THR A 208 -11.26 -14.28 -7.76
N GLU A 209 -10.83 -13.17 -7.16
CA GLU A 209 -11.28 -12.73 -5.82
C GLU A 209 -12.44 -11.74 -5.93
N THR A 210 -12.37 -10.85 -6.91
CA THR A 210 -13.34 -9.77 -7.06
C THR A 210 -13.61 -9.45 -8.54
N SER A 211 -14.57 -8.58 -8.80
CA SER A 211 -14.88 -8.07 -10.14
C SER A 211 -15.03 -6.56 -10.10
N GLU A 212 -15.02 -5.94 -11.27
CA GLU A 212 -15.21 -4.50 -11.38
C GLU A 212 -16.54 -4.03 -10.77
N GLU A 213 -17.61 -4.84 -10.91
CA GLU A 213 -18.94 -4.55 -10.33
C GLU A 213 -18.89 -4.61 -8.80
N ARG A 214 -18.21 -5.63 -8.23
CA ARG A 214 -18.05 -5.76 -6.77
C ARG A 214 -17.20 -4.63 -6.20
N LEU A 215 -16.14 -4.23 -6.92
CA LEU A 215 -15.32 -3.08 -6.53
C LEU A 215 -16.13 -1.79 -6.51
N GLN A 216 -16.95 -1.56 -7.54
CA GLN A 216 -17.82 -0.39 -7.61
C GLN A 216 -18.84 -0.38 -6.47
N GLN A 217 -19.44 -1.51 -6.17
CA GLN A 217 -20.40 -1.66 -5.06
C GLN A 217 -19.72 -1.41 -3.70
N ALA A 218 -18.56 -2.02 -3.45
CA ALA A 218 -17.82 -1.84 -2.20
C ALA A 218 -17.37 -0.39 -1.99
N LEU A 219 -16.92 0.28 -3.05
CA LEU A 219 -16.58 1.71 -2.99
C LEU A 219 -17.82 2.57 -2.65
N LEU A 220 -18.97 2.22 -3.20
CA LEU A 220 -20.24 2.94 -2.93
C LEU A 220 -20.68 2.75 -1.47
N GLU A 221 -20.53 1.56 -0.91
CA GLU A 221 -20.82 1.25 0.49
C GLU A 221 -19.94 2.07 1.45
N GLU A 222 -18.71 2.35 1.06
CA GLU A 222 -17.78 3.24 1.76
C GLU A 222 -17.97 4.73 1.43
N GLY A 223 -19.08 5.08 0.74
CA GLY A 223 -19.43 6.46 0.41
C GLY A 223 -18.71 7.07 -0.79
N ILE A 224 -17.91 6.28 -1.52
CA ILE A 224 -17.17 6.72 -2.70
C ILE A 224 -18.00 6.45 -3.96
N LYS A 225 -18.53 7.51 -4.57
CA LYS A 225 -19.28 7.41 -5.83
C LYS A 225 -18.35 7.17 -7.02
N ALA A 226 -17.99 5.90 -7.23
CA ALA A 226 -17.17 5.46 -8.34
C ALA A 226 -18.05 5.13 -9.56
N VAL A 227 -17.79 5.77 -10.71
CA VAL A 227 -18.55 5.59 -11.94
C VAL A 227 -17.64 5.11 -13.06
N LYS A 228 -18.05 4.04 -13.77
CA LYS A 228 -17.30 3.57 -14.93
C LYS A 228 -17.21 4.68 -16.00
N PRO A 229 -16.03 4.90 -16.60
CA PRO A 229 -15.89 5.82 -17.72
C PRO A 229 -16.83 5.40 -18.87
N ALA A 230 -17.45 6.37 -19.51
CA ALA A 230 -18.21 6.08 -20.73
C ALA A 230 -17.27 5.47 -21.81
N PRO A 231 -17.71 4.47 -22.57
CA PRO A 231 -16.91 3.92 -23.64
C PRO A 231 -16.52 5.02 -24.63
N HIS A 232 -15.23 5.09 -24.98
CA HIS A 232 -14.72 6.03 -25.95
C HIS A 232 -15.30 5.63 -27.32
N VAL A 233 -16.32 6.32 -27.78
CA VAL A 233 -16.81 6.19 -29.17
C VAL A 233 -15.79 6.93 -30.04
N CYS A 234 -14.91 6.19 -30.71
CA CYS A 234 -14.10 6.75 -31.76
C CYS A 234 -15.05 7.33 -32.81
N LYS A 235 -15.10 8.64 -32.98
CA LYS A 235 -15.75 9.26 -34.13
C LYS A 235 -14.98 8.75 -35.34
N GLU A 236 -15.64 7.94 -36.15
CA GLU A 236 -15.10 7.56 -37.47
C GLU A 236 -14.73 8.84 -38.22
N GLY A 237 -13.45 8.99 -38.51
CA GLY A 237 -12.94 10.12 -39.24
C GLY A 237 -13.61 10.14 -40.64
N ASN A 238 -14.13 11.31 -40.99
CA ASN A 238 -14.63 11.59 -42.32
C ASN A 238 -13.61 11.08 -43.38
N ALA A 239 -14.02 10.09 -44.12
CA ALA A 239 -13.31 9.69 -45.33
C ALA A 239 -13.21 10.91 -46.26
N VAL A 240 -12.03 11.46 -46.42
CA VAL A 240 -11.76 12.49 -47.42
C VAL A 240 -11.97 11.81 -48.78
N LYS A 241 -13.09 12.13 -49.44
CA LYS A 241 -13.27 11.82 -50.84
C LYS A 241 -12.31 12.70 -51.63
N ASN A 242 -11.26 12.10 -52.15
CA ASN A 242 -10.49 12.71 -53.22
C ASN A 242 -11.30 12.51 -54.52
N GLU A 243 -11.78 13.60 -55.06
CA GLU A 243 -12.08 13.79 -56.48
C GLU A 243 -10.82 14.31 -57.19
#